data_a458aa55dc1cbce1e39f775b27b1b0ec
#
_entry.id   a458aa55dc1cbce1e39f775b27b1b0ec
#
_cell.length_a   1.000
_cell.length_b   1.000
_cell.length_c   1.000
_cell.angle_alpha   90.00
_cell.angle_beta   90.00
_cell.angle_gamma   90.00
#
_symmetry.space_group_name_H-M   'P 1'
#
loop_
_entity.id
_entity.type
_entity.pdbx_description
1 polymer ?
#
loop_
_entity_poly.entity_id
_entity_poly.type
_entity_poly.pdbx_seq_one_letter_code
_entity_poly.pdbx_strand_id
1 'polypeptide(L)'
;HTHLREPGFSYKETIKTGSMAGAKAGYTDLCTMPNLNPAPDNAEHLKAQTDIIGRDAVIHVLPFGTITKERKGVGEIIDFESIADRVAGFSDDGTGVQNEELMKQAMTKCAKLGKIISAHCEVNDLLKGGYIHDGAYAKTHNHKGICSESEWAQIERDCRLAEETGCQYHVCHISTKESVDIIRKAKARGVRVTCETGPHYLTMCDEDLQEDGRFKMNPPLRAAQDKQALIEGVLDGTIDVIATDPVSYTHLTLPTKASV
;
A
#
# COMPACT_ATOMS: atom_id res chain seq x y z
N HIS A 1 -5.44 2.88 5.60
CA HIS A 1 -4.06 2.41 5.39
C HIS A 1 -3.11 3.19 6.29
N THR A 2 -2.41 2.50 7.21
CA THR A 2 -1.49 3.09 8.18
C THR A 2 -0.33 2.16 8.50
N HIS A 3 0.77 2.72 9.04
CA HIS A 3 1.96 1.98 9.45
C HIS A 3 2.25 2.21 10.94
N LEU A 4 1.65 1.41 11.81
CA LEU A 4 1.81 1.55 13.27
C LEU A 4 3.06 0.86 13.86
N ARG A 5 3.91 0.30 13.07
CA ARG A 5 5.30 -0.14 13.31
C ARG A 5 5.59 -1.00 14.55
N GLU A 6 4.60 -1.44 15.31
CA GLU A 6 4.75 -2.36 16.45
C GLU A 6 4.09 -3.71 16.16
N PRO A 7 4.79 -4.78 16.48
CA PRO A 7 6.13 -4.90 17.11
C PRO A 7 7.30 -4.62 16.16
N GLY A 8 8.47 -4.39 16.73
CA GLY A 8 9.78 -4.41 16.07
C GLY A 8 10.35 -3.05 15.66
N PHE A 9 9.51 -2.04 15.41
CA PHE A 9 9.96 -0.74 14.90
C PHE A 9 9.34 0.44 15.66
N SER A 10 9.13 0.30 16.97
CA SER A 10 8.52 1.31 17.85
C SER A 10 9.26 2.66 17.86
N TYR A 11 10.52 2.68 17.46
CA TYR A 11 11.30 3.92 17.29
C TYR A 11 10.83 4.77 16.09
N LYS A 12 10.04 4.19 15.16
CA LYS A 12 9.45 4.89 14.03
C LYS A 12 8.04 5.38 14.36
N GLU A 13 7.19 4.51 14.91
CA GLU A 13 5.82 4.78 15.30
C GLU A 13 5.35 3.73 16.30
N THR A 14 4.45 4.10 17.22
CA THR A 14 3.80 3.17 18.14
C THR A 14 2.31 3.05 17.85
N ILE A 15 1.71 1.94 18.27
CA ILE A 15 0.24 1.77 18.18
C ILE A 15 -0.45 2.87 18.98
N LYS A 16 0.07 3.25 20.13
CA LYS A 16 -0.48 4.32 20.97
C LYS A 16 -0.47 5.66 20.25
N THR A 17 0.70 6.11 19.76
CA THR A 17 0.85 7.44 19.16
C THR A 17 0.12 7.54 17.83
N GLY A 18 0.19 6.51 16.99
CA GLY A 18 -0.52 6.49 15.72
C GLY A 18 -2.04 6.41 15.87
N SER A 19 -2.55 5.61 16.84
CA SER A 19 -4.00 5.58 17.10
C SER A 19 -4.52 6.89 17.72
N MET A 20 -3.71 7.57 18.57
CA MET A 20 -4.04 8.91 19.07
C MET A 20 -4.07 9.96 17.95
N ALA A 21 -3.13 9.90 17.01
CA ALA A 21 -3.14 10.77 15.83
C ALA A 21 -4.38 10.54 14.97
N GLY A 22 -4.75 9.27 14.73
CA GLY A 22 -5.98 8.91 14.04
C GLY A 22 -7.23 9.44 14.74
N ALA A 23 -7.35 9.22 16.05
CA ALA A 23 -8.47 9.74 16.86
C ALA A 23 -8.58 11.27 16.79
N LYS A 24 -7.43 11.97 16.87
CA LYS A 24 -7.39 13.44 16.75
C LYS A 24 -7.85 13.92 15.37
N ALA A 25 -7.59 13.14 14.32
CA ALA A 25 -8.03 13.43 12.95
C ALA A 25 -9.48 13.02 12.66
N GLY A 26 -10.18 12.38 13.61
CA GLY A 26 -11.58 11.96 13.48
C GLY A 26 -11.79 10.55 12.95
N TYR A 27 -10.73 9.75 12.83
CA TYR A 27 -10.85 8.33 12.47
C TYR A 27 -11.35 7.51 13.66
N THR A 28 -12.24 6.57 13.40
CA THR A 28 -12.73 5.56 14.36
C THR A 28 -11.97 4.23 14.25
N ASP A 29 -11.48 3.95 13.06
CA ASP A 29 -10.83 2.69 12.69
C ASP A 29 -9.57 2.95 11.87
N LEU A 30 -8.52 2.17 12.11
CA LEU A 30 -7.28 2.18 11.34
C LEU A 30 -6.94 0.78 10.88
N CYS A 31 -6.64 0.60 9.59
CA CYS A 31 -6.09 -0.64 9.08
C CYS A 31 -4.56 -0.53 9.05
N THR A 32 -3.86 -1.38 9.81
CA THR A 32 -2.39 -1.32 9.91
C THR A 32 -1.71 -2.39 9.07
N MET A 33 -0.75 -1.95 8.26
CA MET A 33 0.00 -2.81 7.34
C MET A 33 1.01 -3.72 8.07
N PRO A 34 1.37 -4.87 7.47
CA PRO A 34 2.13 -5.93 8.13
C PRO A 34 3.66 -5.72 8.12
N ASN A 35 4.15 -4.49 7.91
CA ASN A 35 5.58 -4.15 7.88
C ASN A 35 6.19 -4.13 9.28
N LEU A 36 6.24 -5.29 9.92
CA LEU A 36 6.58 -5.47 11.34
C LEU A 36 7.71 -6.50 11.52
N ASN A 37 8.23 -6.59 12.73
CA ASN A 37 9.18 -7.62 13.12
C ASN A 37 8.84 -8.15 14.55
N PRO A 38 8.31 -9.38 14.66
CA PRO A 38 8.01 -10.28 13.54
C PRO A 38 6.85 -9.80 12.67
N ALA A 39 6.87 -10.16 11.39
CA ALA A 39 5.75 -9.93 10.49
C ALA A 39 4.57 -10.87 10.89
N PRO A 40 3.29 -10.43 10.82
CA PRO A 40 2.13 -11.22 11.22
C PRO A 40 1.78 -12.31 10.18
N ASP A 41 2.66 -13.29 10.04
CA ASP A 41 2.59 -14.39 9.08
C ASP A 41 2.10 -15.72 9.68
N ASN A 42 1.79 -15.72 10.98
CA ASN A 42 1.22 -16.83 11.73
C ASN A 42 0.51 -16.34 12.99
N ALA A 43 -0.17 -17.25 13.70
CA ALA A 43 -0.97 -16.91 14.87
C ALA A 43 -0.18 -16.33 16.05
N GLU A 44 1.07 -16.76 16.25
CA GLU A 44 1.95 -16.28 17.33
C GLU A 44 2.43 -14.85 17.03
N HIS A 45 2.93 -14.60 15.80
CA HIS A 45 3.39 -13.29 15.38
C HIS A 45 2.23 -12.26 15.35
N LEU A 46 1.05 -12.67 14.85
CA LEU A 46 -0.13 -11.80 14.92
C LEU A 46 -0.53 -11.50 16.36
N LYS A 47 -0.44 -12.50 17.28
CA LYS A 47 -0.74 -12.30 18.69
C LYS A 47 0.16 -11.24 19.33
N ALA A 48 1.44 -11.22 18.98
CA ALA A 48 2.36 -10.19 19.48
C ALA A 48 1.89 -8.77 19.11
N GLN A 49 1.33 -8.57 17.92
CA GLN A 49 0.76 -7.29 17.50
C GLN A 49 -0.58 -7.01 18.20
N THR A 50 -1.49 -7.98 18.23
CA THR A 50 -2.83 -7.78 18.82
C THR A 50 -2.83 -7.57 20.32
N ASP A 51 -1.84 -8.12 21.05
CA ASP A 51 -1.66 -7.84 22.48
C ASP A 51 -1.29 -6.36 22.71
N ILE A 52 -0.44 -5.78 21.85
CA ILE A 52 -0.09 -4.35 21.92
C ILE A 52 -1.30 -3.49 21.53
N ILE A 53 -2.04 -3.87 20.48
CA ILE A 53 -3.28 -3.19 20.07
C ILE A 53 -4.26 -3.16 21.24
N GLY A 54 -4.52 -4.29 21.88
CA GLY A 54 -5.46 -4.40 23.00
C GLY A 54 -5.06 -3.57 24.22
N ARG A 55 -3.77 -3.35 24.44
CA ARG A 55 -3.24 -2.56 25.55
C ARG A 55 -3.19 -1.05 25.27
N ASP A 56 -2.79 -0.64 24.08
CA ASP A 56 -2.31 0.72 23.78
C ASP A 56 -3.19 1.50 22.80
N ALA A 57 -4.01 0.84 21.97
CA ALA A 57 -4.84 1.52 20.99
C ALA A 57 -5.99 2.29 21.63
N VAL A 58 -6.23 3.54 21.18
CA VAL A 58 -7.33 4.40 21.69
C VAL A 58 -8.55 4.42 20.76
N ILE A 59 -8.42 3.88 19.55
CA ILE A 59 -9.49 3.62 18.59
C ILE A 59 -9.31 2.21 18.02
N HIS A 60 -10.25 1.73 17.20
CA HIS A 60 -10.11 0.41 16.61
C HIS A 60 -8.90 0.33 15.68
N VAL A 61 -8.06 -0.68 15.86
CA VAL A 61 -6.92 -1.00 14.99
C VAL A 61 -7.09 -2.41 14.45
N LEU A 62 -7.22 -2.51 13.15
CA LEU A 62 -7.45 -3.74 12.40
C LEU A 62 -6.16 -4.14 11.67
N PRO A 63 -5.46 -5.20 12.10
CA PRO A 63 -4.22 -5.62 11.44
C PRO A 63 -4.49 -6.31 10.10
N PHE A 64 -3.55 -6.17 9.16
CA PHE A 64 -3.41 -7.07 8.02
C PHE A 64 -2.44 -8.20 8.37
N GLY A 65 -2.76 -9.43 7.96
CA GLY A 65 -1.80 -10.53 7.90
C GLY A 65 -0.93 -10.42 6.64
N THR A 66 0.23 -11.10 6.61
CA THR A 66 1.02 -11.18 5.38
C THR A 66 0.40 -12.12 4.35
N ILE A 67 0.73 -11.96 3.08
CA ILE A 67 0.42 -12.93 2.03
C ILE A 67 1.45 -14.05 2.06
N THR A 68 2.73 -13.69 2.08
CA THR A 68 3.85 -14.63 2.09
C THR A 68 4.57 -14.67 3.44
N LYS A 69 5.28 -15.75 3.71
CA LYS A 69 6.12 -15.85 4.91
C LYS A 69 7.10 -14.68 5.00
N GLU A 70 7.19 -14.11 6.19
CA GLU A 70 8.05 -12.96 6.48
C GLU A 70 7.80 -11.74 5.56
N ARG A 71 6.65 -11.67 4.89
CA ARG A 71 6.29 -10.58 3.96
C ARG A 71 7.31 -10.39 2.82
N LYS A 72 7.84 -11.48 2.27
CA LYS A 72 8.89 -11.42 1.22
C LYS A 72 8.38 -11.18 -0.20
N GLY A 73 7.06 -11.32 -0.43
CA GLY A 73 6.47 -11.26 -1.78
C GLY A 73 6.83 -12.44 -2.69
N VAL A 74 7.56 -13.40 -2.15
CA VAL A 74 8.03 -14.62 -2.84
C VAL A 74 8.02 -15.83 -1.90
N GLY A 75 8.14 -17.03 -2.45
CA GLY A 75 8.23 -18.28 -1.70
C GLY A 75 6.85 -18.84 -1.37
N GLU A 76 6.54 -19.05 -0.13
CA GLU A 76 5.31 -19.74 0.32
C GLU A 76 4.26 -18.75 0.83
N ILE A 77 2.99 -19.02 0.47
CA ILE A 77 1.82 -18.37 1.07
C ILE A 77 1.67 -18.89 2.50
N ILE A 78 1.32 -17.99 3.43
CA ILE A 78 1.04 -18.38 4.81
C ILE A 78 -0.26 -19.20 4.90
N ASP A 79 -0.50 -19.79 6.07
CA ASP A 79 -1.79 -20.40 6.41
C ASP A 79 -2.80 -19.30 6.78
N PHE A 80 -3.57 -18.84 5.79
CA PHE A 80 -4.59 -17.81 5.98
C PHE A 80 -5.66 -18.20 6.99
N GLU A 81 -6.08 -19.48 6.97
CA GLU A 81 -7.13 -20.00 7.85
C GLU A 81 -6.77 -19.81 9.33
N SER A 82 -5.49 -19.92 9.67
CA SER A 82 -5.03 -19.81 11.06
C SER A 82 -5.19 -18.43 11.68
N ILE A 83 -5.35 -17.37 10.88
CA ILE A 83 -5.41 -15.97 11.35
C ILE A 83 -6.55 -15.14 10.75
N ALA A 84 -7.31 -15.70 9.80
CA ALA A 84 -8.30 -14.95 9.00
C ALA A 84 -9.37 -14.24 9.87
N ASP A 85 -9.80 -14.81 10.97
CA ASP A 85 -10.82 -14.24 11.88
C ASP A 85 -10.33 -12.99 12.64
N ARG A 86 -9.01 -12.79 12.72
CA ARG A 86 -8.36 -11.74 13.50
C ARG A 86 -7.72 -10.63 12.67
N VAL A 87 -7.82 -10.71 11.34
CA VAL A 87 -7.24 -9.73 10.42
C VAL A 87 -8.30 -9.10 9.52
N ALA A 88 -8.09 -7.86 9.09
CA ALA A 88 -8.92 -7.20 8.09
C ALA A 88 -8.83 -7.90 6.72
N GLY A 89 -7.65 -8.35 6.36
CA GLY A 89 -7.31 -9.02 5.12
C GLY A 89 -5.82 -9.35 5.09
N PHE A 90 -5.26 -9.51 3.89
CA PHE A 90 -3.87 -9.89 3.70
C PHE A 90 -3.14 -8.92 2.78
N SER A 91 -1.87 -8.67 3.09
CA SER A 91 -1.02 -7.72 2.35
C SER A 91 0.46 -8.08 2.50
N ASP A 92 1.24 -7.91 1.44
CA ASP A 92 2.70 -7.83 1.52
C ASP A 92 3.16 -6.39 1.23
N ASP A 93 2.45 -5.42 1.81
CA ASP A 93 2.71 -4.00 1.57
C ASP A 93 4.19 -3.63 1.64
N GLY A 94 4.64 -2.78 0.70
CA GLY A 94 6.01 -2.34 0.53
C GLY A 94 6.95 -3.37 -0.12
N THR A 95 6.44 -4.57 -0.49
CA THR A 95 7.22 -5.59 -1.21
C THR A 95 6.50 -6.03 -2.49
N GLY A 96 5.17 -6.22 -2.41
CA GLY A 96 4.33 -6.74 -3.49
C GLY A 96 4.61 -8.21 -3.82
N VAL A 97 3.62 -8.91 -4.37
CA VAL A 97 3.75 -10.28 -4.84
C VAL A 97 4.05 -10.27 -6.34
N GLN A 98 5.29 -10.58 -6.71
CA GLN A 98 5.77 -10.48 -8.09
C GLN A 98 5.30 -11.63 -8.99
N ASN A 99 5.21 -12.84 -8.42
CA ASN A 99 4.82 -14.03 -9.17
C ASN A 99 3.30 -14.11 -9.33
N GLU A 100 2.84 -14.19 -10.59
CA GLU A 100 1.41 -14.21 -10.93
C GLU A 100 0.69 -15.43 -10.35
N GLU A 101 1.27 -16.62 -10.46
CA GLU A 101 0.67 -17.84 -9.94
C GLU A 101 0.53 -17.83 -8.43
N LEU A 102 1.54 -17.29 -7.73
CA LEU A 102 1.51 -17.12 -6.28
C LEU A 102 0.38 -16.16 -5.86
N MET A 103 0.23 -15.02 -6.57
CA MET A 103 -0.85 -14.07 -6.33
C MET A 103 -2.22 -14.71 -6.61
N LYS A 104 -2.37 -15.47 -7.70
CA LYS A 104 -3.61 -16.19 -8.02
C LYS A 104 -4.00 -17.18 -6.94
N GLN A 105 -3.03 -17.94 -6.42
CA GLN A 105 -3.27 -18.87 -5.30
C GLN A 105 -3.69 -18.13 -4.03
N ALA A 106 -3.03 -17.00 -3.70
CA ALA A 106 -3.39 -16.17 -2.56
C ALA A 106 -4.82 -15.63 -2.70
N MET A 107 -5.16 -15.06 -3.86
CA MET A 107 -6.51 -14.56 -4.15
C MET A 107 -7.57 -15.66 -4.07
N THR A 108 -7.28 -16.85 -4.59
CA THR A 108 -8.20 -17.99 -4.53
C THR A 108 -8.50 -18.42 -3.10
N LYS A 109 -7.47 -18.48 -2.23
CA LYS A 109 -7.65 -18.79 -0.80
C LYS A 109 -8.41 -17.66 -0.08
N CYS A 110 -8.02 -16.42 -0.36
CA CYS A 110 -8.64 -15.25 0.26
C CYS A 110 -10.13 -15.12 -0.08
N ALA A 111 -10.50 -15.39 -1.34
CA ALA A 111 -11.90 -15.40 -1.79
C ALA A 111 -12.76 -16.41 -1.02
N LYS A 112 -12.24 -17.62 -0.77
CA LYS A 112 -12.93 -18.66 -0.01
C LYS A 112 -13.20 -18.25 1.45
N LEU A 113 -12.31 -17.44 2.01
CA LEU A 113 -12.41 -16.92 3.38
C LEU A 113 -13.24 -15.64 3.48
N GLY A 114 -13.71 -15.09 2.35
CA GLY A 114 -14.43 -13.82 2.32
C GLY A 114 -13.56 -12.63 2.74
N LYS A 115 -12.24 -12.74 2.58
CA LYS A 115 -11.28 -11.70 2.95
C LYS A 115 -10.78 -10.92 1.73
N ILE A 116 -10.10 -9.80 1.97
CA ILE A 116 -9.56 -8.91 0.96
C ILE A 116 -8.05 -9.06 0.84
N ILE A 117 -7.52 -8.97 -0.37
CA ILE A 117 -6.10 -8.71 -0.63
C ILE A 117 -5.93 -7.21 -0.83
N SER A 118 -5.06 -6.59 -0.04
CA SER A 118 -4.68 -5.17 -0.17
C SER A 118 -3.23 -5.10 -0.65
N ALA A 119 -2.98 -4.48 -1.80
CA ALA A 119 -1.71 -4.60 -2.48
C ALA A 119 -1.05 -3.25 -2.78
N HIS A 120 0.20 -3.12 -2.30
CA HIS A 120 1.17 -2.20 -2.89
C HIS A 120 1.58 -2.74 -4.25
N CYS A 121 1.28 -1.99 -5.32
CA CYS A 121 1.51 -2.46 -6.69
C CYS A 121 2.78 -1.87 -7.26
N GLU A 122 3.80 -2.71 -7.39
CA GLU A 122 5.10 -2.30 -7.91
C GLU A 122 5.82 -3.49 -8.56
N VAL A 123 6.11 -3.38 -9.85
CA VAL A 123 6.92 -4.37 -10.59
C VAL A 123 8.39 -4.07 -10.35
N ASN A 124 9.06 -4.87 -9.53
CA ASN A 124 10.43 -4.64 -9.06
C ASN A 124 11.44 -4.49 -10.21
N ASP A 125 11.31 -5.29 -11.27
CA ASP A 125 12.24 -5.25 -12.42
C ASP A 125 12.19 -3.92 -13.18
N LEU A 126 11.11 -3.16 -13.04
CA LEU A 126 10.93 -1.87 -13.69
C LEU A 126 11.48 -0.69 -12.87
N LEU A 127 11.82 -0.89 -11.59
CA LEU A 127 12.32 0.17 -10.71
C LEU A 127 13.71 0.64 -11.08
N LYS A 128 14.61 -0.25 -11.49
CA LYS A 128 16.00 0.03 -11.93
C LYS A 128 16.79 0.93 -10.96
N GLY A 129 16.47 0.83 -9.67
CA GLY A 129 17.04 1.66 -8.61
C GLY A 129 16.56 3.11 -8.62
N GLY A 130 15.42 3.38 -9.25
CA GLY A 130 14.72 4.67 -9.23
C GLY A 130 14.14 4.98 -7.85
N TYR A 131 13.86 6.26 -7.60
CA TYR A 131 13.35 6.74 -6.31
C TYR A 131 12.45 7.99 -6.43
N ILE A 132 12.29 8.54 -7.64
CA ILE A 132 11.31 9.58 -7.99
C ILE A 132 10.68 9.22 -9.34
N HIS A 133 9.69 9.97 -9.78
CA HIS A 133 9.06 9.77 -11.09
C HIS A 133 10.06 9.94 -12.25
N ASP A 134 10.02 9.06 -13.26
CA ASP A 134 10.77 9.19 -14.52
C ASP A 134 10.16 10.30 -15.42
N GLY A 135 10.16 11.51 -14.89
CA GLY A 135 9.62 12.71 -15.52
C GLY A 135 10.68 13.71 -15.91
N ALA A 136 10.23 14.94 -16.18
CA ALA A 136 11.12 16.04 -16.57
C ALA A 136 12.11 16.39 -15.46
N TYR A 137 11.66 16.41 -14.19
CA TYR A 137 12.49 16.73 -13.05
C TYR A 137 13.67 15.75 -12.91
N ALA A 138 13.40 14.44 -12.95
CA ALA A 138 14.43 13.42 -12.85
C ALA A 138 15.50 13.58 -13.94
N LYS A 139 15.08 13.83 -15.18
CA LYS A 139 16.00 14.02 -16.33
C LYS A 139 16.84 15.28 -16.19
N THR A 140 16.23 16.40 -15.79
CA THR A 140 16.92 17.69 -15.65
C THR A 140 17.95 17.69 -14.52
N HIS A 141 17.64 16.98 -13.40
CA HIS A 141 18.50 16.97 -12.21
C HIS A 141 19.34 15.68 -12.10
N ASN A 142 19.35 14.84 -13.14
CA ASN A 142 20.12 13.59 -13.19
C ASN A 142 19.77 12.60 -12.05
N HIS A 143 18.50 12.47 -11.73
CA HIS A 143 17.98 11.48 -10.79
C HIS A 143 17.55 10.19 -11.50
N LYS A 144 17.52 9.08 -10.75
CA LYS A 144 16.98 7.81 -11.24
C LYS A 144 15.46 7.81 -11.11
N GLY A 145 14.79 7.66 -12.26
CA GLY A 145 13.33 7.67 -12.34
C GLY A 145 12.71 6.29 -12.16
N ILE A 146 11.47 6.28 -11.64
CA ILE A 146 10.57 5.12 -11.61
C ILE A 146 9.49 5.37 -12.67
N CYS A 147 9.38 4.49 -13.67
CA CYS A 147 8.36 4.60 -14.70
C CYS A 147 6.95 4.33 -14.15
N SER A 148 5.93 4.89 -14.79
CA SER A 148 4.53 4.67 -14.40
C SER A 148 4.11 3.20 -14.57
N GLU A 149 4.69 2.51 -15.53
CA GLU A 149 4.45 1.10 -15.81
C GLU A 149 4.73 0.19 -14.60
N SER A 150 5.71 0.56 -13.76
CA SER A 150 6.01 -0.21 -12.54
C SER A 150 4.78 -0.36 -11.62
N GLU A 151 3.86 0.60 -11.61
CA GLU A 151 2.62 0.55 -10.84
C GLU A 151 1.49 -0.12 -11.62
N TRP A 152 1.11 0.44 -12.77
CA TRP A 152 -0.09 0.02 -13.46
C TRP A 152 -0.03 -1.39 -14.05
N ALA A 153 1.16 -1.90 -14.42
CA ALA A 153 1.28 -3.26 -14.97
C ALA A 153 0.91 -4.33 -13.94
N GLN A 154 1.28 -4.15 -12.67
CA GLN A 154 0.84 -5.05 -11.61
C GLN A 154 -0.66 -4.90 -11.35
N ILE A 155 -1.21 -3.68 -11.36
CA ILE A 155 -2.64 -3.45 -11.17
C ILE A 155 -3.46 -4.15 -12.27
N GLU A 156 -3.03 -4.07 -13.52
CA GLU A 156 -3.70 -4.74 -14.64
C GLU A 156 -3.71 -6.26 -14.46
N ARG A 157 -2.55 -6.85 -14.12
CA ARG A 157 -2.43 -8.28 -13.80
C ARG A 157 -3.37 -8.67 -12.67
N ASP A 158 -3.33 -7.94 -11.57
CA ASP A 158 -4.06 -8.31 -10.35
C ASP A 158 -5.57 -8.08 -10.48
N CYS A 159 -6.03 -7.07 -11.23
CA CYS A 159 -7.45 -6.91 -11.58
C CYS A 159 -7.98 -8.10 -12.39
N ARG A 160 -7.19 -8.63 -13.34
CA ARG A 160 -7.54 -9.84 -14.08
C ARG A 160 -7.63 -11.07 -13.16
N LEU A 161 -6.66 -11.24 -12.26
CA LEU A 161 -6.68 -12.32 -11.28
C LEU A 161 -7.87 -12.20 -10.30
N ALA A 162 -8.22 -10.99 -9.89
CA ALA A 162 -9.40 -10.75 -9.05
C ALA A 162 -10.70 -11.12 -9.79
N GLU A 163 -10.81 -10.82 -11.09
CA GLU A 163 -11.93 -11.23 -11.95
C GLU A 163 -12.00 -12.77 -12.04
N GLU A 164 -10.91 -13.45 -12.28
CA GLU A 164 -10.83 -14.92 -12.40
C GLU A 164 -11.15 -15.65 -11.09
N THR A 165 -10.74 -15.11 -9.95
CA THR A 165 -10.86 -15.78 -8.65
C THR A 165 -12.08 -15.35 -7.84
N GLY A 166 -12.71 -14.22 -8.20
CA GLY A 166 -13.78 -13.60 -7.42
C GLY A 166 -13.29 -12.97 -6.10
N CYS A 167 -11.98 -12.80 -5.92
CA CYS A 167 -11.40 -12.20 -4.73
C CYS A 167 -11.75 -10.71 -4.63
N GLN A 168 -12.02 -10.23 -3.41
CA GLN A 168 -12.00 -8.81 -3.13
C GLN A 168 -10.56 -8.31 -3.18
N TYR A 169 -10.32 -7.29 -3.98
CA TYR A 169 -8.99 -6.73 -4.20
C TYR A 169 -8.99 -5.23 -3.93
N HIS A 170 -8.03 -4.76 -3.18
CA HIS A 170 -7.84 -3.34 -2.88
C HIS A 170 -6.47 -2.88 -3.34
N VAL A 171 -6.42 -1.87 -4.18
CA VAL A 171 -5.19 -1.29 -4.70
C VAL A 171 -4.78 -0.12 -3.82
N CYS A 172 -3.66 -0.23 -3.13
CA CYS A 172 -3.14 0.82 -2.27
C CYS A 172 -2.60 2.00 -3.09
N HIS A 173 -2.73 3.21 -2.55
CA HIS A 173 -2.07 4.46 -2.93
C HIS A 173 -1.73 4.61 -4.43
N ILE A 174 -2.72 4.46 -5.33
CA ILE A 174 -2.48 4.64 -6.77
C ILE A 174 -2.02 6.07 -7.09
N SER A 175 -1.11 6.20 -8.05
CA SER A 175 -0.48 7.47 -8.40
C SER A 175 -0.53 7.81 -9.89
N THR A 176 -0.94 6.87 -10.77
CA THR A 176 -0.90 7.03 -12.22
C THR A 176 -2.28 7.09 -12.86
N LYS A 177 -2.42 7.83 -13.96
CA LYS A 177 -3.66 7.91 -14.75
C LYS A 177 -4.07 6.56 -15.34
N GLU A 178 -3.07 5.75 -15.73
CA GLU A 178 -3.30 4.42 -16.27
C GLU A 178 -3.93 3.51 -15.20
N SER A 179 -3.49 3.60 -13.95
CA SER A 179 -4.09 2.88 -12.82
C SER A 179 -5.57 3.24 -12.64
N VAL A 180 -5.91 4.53 -12.71
CA VAL A 180 -7.32 4.99 -12.65
C VAL A 180 -8.14 4.37 -13.77
N ASP A 181 -7.63 4.38 -15.00
CA ASP A 181 -8.36 3.85 -16.18
C ASP A 181 -8.54 2.33 -16.09
N ILE A 182 -7.50 1.59 -15.70
CA ILE A 182 -7.56 0.13 -15.51
C ILE A 182 -8.62 -0.24 -14.46
N ILE A 183 -8.60 0.43 -13.30
CA ILE A 183 -9.54 0.16 -12.21
C ILE A 183 -10.97 0.54 -12.62
N ARG A 184 -11.16 1.67 -13.29
CA ARG A 184 -12.47 2.08 -13.84
C ARG A 184 -13.04 1.02 -14.76
N LYS A 185 -12.24 0.50 -15.70
CA LYS A 185 -12.62 -0.58 -16.61
C LYS A 185 -12.91 -1.88 -15.88
N ALA A 186 -12.12 -2.23 -14.86
CA ALA A 186 -12.34 -3.43 -14.05
C ALA A 186 -13.67 -3.33 -13.27
N LYS A 187 -13.96 -2.20 -12.63
CA LYS A 187 -15.24 -1.94 -11.96
C LYS A 187 -16.43 -2.03 -12.92
N ALA A 188 -16.29 -1.47 -14.13
CA ALA A 188 -17.35 -1.54 -15.15
C ALA A 188 -17.66 -2.99 -15.61
N ARG A 189 -16.70 -3.92 -15.51
CA ARG A 189 -16.90 -5.35 -15.75
C ARG A 189 -17.45 -6.10 -14.54
N GLY A 190 -17.62 -5.44 -13.38
CA GLY A 190 -18.12 -6.06 -12.15
C GLY A 190 -17.03 -6.73 -11.31
N VAL A 191 -15.76 -6.46 -11.57
CA VAL A 191 -14.66 -6.94 -10.71
C VAL A 191 -14.78 -6.32 -9.34
N ARG A 192 -14.60 -7.12 -8.29
CA ARG A 192 -14.66 -6.67 -6.90
C ARG A 192 -13.38 -5.96 -6.50
N VAL A 193 -13.10 -4.84 -7.15
CA VAL A 193 -11.90 -4.01 -6.90
C VAL A 193 -12.29 -2.68 -6.29
N THR A 194 -11.50 -2.26 -5.30
CA THR A 194 -11.49 -0.91 -4.72
C THR A 194 -10.08 -0.36 -4.77
N CYS A 195 -9.92 0.95 -4.65
CA CYS A 195 -8.61 1.58 -4.60
C CYS A 195 -8.57 2.81 -3.71
N GLU A 196 -7.37 3.18 -3.33
CA GLU A 196 -7.10 4.41 -2.59
C GLU A 196 -6.03 5.25 -3.30
N THR A 197 -6.04 6.55 -3.02
CA THR A 197 -4.93 7.45 -3.36
C THR A 197 -4.56 8.31 -2.14
N GLY A 198 -3.38 8.92 -2.16
CA GLY A 198 -2.94 9.78 -1.07
C GLY A 198 -3.29 11.25 -1.30
N PRO A 199 -3.50 12.06 -0.23
CA PRO A 199 -3.78 13.49 -0.35
C PRO A 199 -2.66 14.25 -1.06
N HIS A 200 -1.42 13.81 -0.93
CA HIS A 200 -0.27 14.41 -1.61
C HIS A 200 -0.31 14.20 -3.12
N TYR A 201 -0.83 13.08 -3.64
CA TYR A 201 -1.01 12.87 -5.08
C TYR A 201 -2.15 13.73 -5.68
N LEU A 202 -3.08 14.19 -4.85
CA LEU A 202 -4.17 15.08 -5.28
C LEU A 202 -3.77 16.57 -5.29
N THR A 203 -2.69 16.93 -4.57
CA THR A 203 -2.28 18.32 -4.37
C THR A 203 -0.98 18.67 -5.07
N MET A 204 -0.05 17.72 -5.23
CA MET A 204 1.27 17.91 -5.79
C MET A 204 1.51 17.03 -7.02
N CYS A 205 2.50 17.39 -7.83
CA CYS A 205 3.00 16.62 -8.97
C CYS A 205 4.54 16.75 -9.07
N ASP A 206 5.15 16.17 -10.09
CA ASP A 206 6.61 16.18 -10.27
C ASP A 206 7.19 17.58 -10.54
N GLU A 207 6.37 18.55 -10.97
CA GLU A 207 6.76 19.96 -11.12
C GLU A 207 6.97 20.66 -9.76
N ASP A 208 6.40 20.14 -8.68
CA ASP A 208 6.54 20.65 -7.32
C ASP A 208 7.80 20.13 -6.60
N LEU A 209 8.52 19.18 -7.20
CA LEU A 209 9.69 18.54 -6.60
C LEU A 209 10.81 19.55 -6.34
N GLN A 210 11.53 19.32 -5.24
CA GLN A 210 12.72 20.09 -4.85
C GLN A 210 13.83 19.13 -4.43
N GLU A 211 15.08 19.62 -4.37
CA GLU A 211 16.23 18.88 -3.87
C GLU A 211 16.15 18.69 -2.32
N ASP A 212 15.06 18.06 -1.89
CA ASP A 212 14.74 17.85 -0.49
C ASP A 212 14.05 16.47 -0.32
N GLY A 213 14.54 15.65 0.61
CA GLY A 213 14.01 14.31 0.86
C GLY A 213 12.55 14.26 1.30
N ARG A 214 11.96 15.38 1.72
CA ARG A 214 10.52 15.47 2.02
C ARG A 214 9.64 15.23 0.80
N PHE A 215 10.18 15.40 -0.41
CA PHE A 215 9.48 15.09 -1.67
C PHE A 215 9.70 13.65 -2.15
N LYS A 216 10.47 12.85 -1.41
CA LYS A 216 10.65 11.42 -1.71
C LYS A 216 9.57 10.60 -1.04
N MET A 217 8.78 9.90 -1.85
CA MET A 217 7.76 8.95 -1.41
C MET A 217 7.65 7.79 -2.41
N ASN A 218 7.01 6.71 -2.03
CA ASN A 218 6.74 5.59 -2.92
C ASN A 218 5.29 5.11 -2.76
N PRO A 219 4.50 5.18 -3.85
CA PRO A 219 4.80 5.68 -5.21
C PRO A 219 5.29 7.13 -5.24
N PRO A 220 6.08 7.53 -6.27
CA PRO A 220 6.53 8.91 -6.38
C PRO A 220 5.41 9.85 -6.86
N LEU A 221 5.56 11.16 -6.60
CA LEU A 221 4.72 12.18 -7.25
C LEU A 221 4.89 12.08 -8.77
N ARG A 222 3.78 11.92 -9.48
CA ARG A 222 3.75 11.76 -10.95
C ARG A 222 3.52 13.10 -11.64
N ALA A 223 3.37 13.07 -12.96
CA ALA A 223 3.13 14.26 -13.77
C ALA A 223 1.77 14.92 -13.45
N ALA A 224 1.62 16.21 -13.82
CA ALA A 224 0.38 16.96 -13.60
C ALA A 224 -0.86 16.29 -14.20
N GLN A 225 -0.72 15.59 -15.33
CA GLN A 225 -1.82 14.82 -15.93
C GLN A 225 -2.26 13.60 -15.09
N ASP A 226 -1.35 12.97 -14.34
CA ASP A 226 -1.66 11.88 -13.41
C ASP A 226 -2.45 12.44 -12.23
N LYS A 227 -1.98 13.55 -11.63
CA LYS A 227 -2.72 14.26 -10.58
C LYS A 227 -4.15 14.59 -11.01
N GLN A 228 -4.33 15.13 -12.23
CA GLN A 228 -5.65 15.48 -12.74
C GLN A 228 -6.55 14.23 -12.87
N ALA A 229 -6.02 13.11 -13.37
CA ALA A 229 -6.77 11.86 -13.49
C ALA A 229 -7.18 11.28 -12.12
N LEU A 230 -6.32 11.42 -11.11
CA LEU A 230 -6.65 11.02 -9.74
C LEU A 230 -7.78 11.87 -9.16
N ILE A 231 -7.76 13.19 -9.37
CA ILE A 231 -8.85 14.09 -8.94
C ILE A 231 -10.17 13.69 -9.62
N GLU A 232 -10.16 13.46 -10.93
CA GLU A 232 -11.31 12.99 -11.67
C GLU A 232 -11.80 11.63 -11.16
N GLY A 233 -10.87 10.70 -10.86
CA GLY A 233 -11.20 9.39 -10.30
C GLY A 233 -11.84 9.46 -8.91
N VAL A 234 -11.49 10.44 -8.08
CA VAL A 234 -12.19 10.71 -6.81
C VAL A 234 -13.59 11.25 -7.06
N LEU A 235 -13.73 12.18 -8.00
CA LEU A 235 -15.02 12.84 -8.28
C LEU A 235 -16.03 11.91 -8.96
N ASP A 236 -15.59 10.99 -9.81
CA ASP A 236 -16.46 10.04 -10.51
C ASP A 236 -16.70 8.72 -9.73
N GLY A 237 -16.06 8.56 -8.56
CA GLY A 237 -16.20 7.38 -7.70
C GLY A 237 -15.36 6.17 -8.14
N THR A 238 -14.44 6.34 -9.08
CA THR A 238 -13.45 5.30 -9.42
C THR A 238 -12.53 5.03 -8.25
N ILE A 239 -12.09 6.07 -7.55
CA ILE A 239 -11.27 5.99 -6.33
C ILE A 239 -12.19 6.02 -5.11
N ASP A 240 -12.12 4.98 -4.28
CA ASP A 240 -13.03 4.76 -3.15
C ASP A 240 -12.58 5.45 -1.88
N VAL A 241 -11.26 5.62 -1.69
CA VAL A 241 -10.65 6.03 -0.42
C VAL A 241 -9.54 7.05 -0.65
N ILE A 242 -9.43 8.04 0.23
CA ILE A 242 -8.25 8.87 0.38
C ILE A 242 -7.54 8.40 1.65
N ALA A 243 -6.40 7.73 1.46
CA ALA A 243 -5.61 7.16 2.54
C ALA A 243 -4.38 8.04 2.84
N THR A 244 -4.07 8.22 4.10
CA THR A 244 -2.94 9.07 4.48
C THR A 244 -1.60 8.38 4.32
N ASP A 245 -1.58 7.04 4.40
CA ASP A 245 -0.36 6.22 4.36
C ASP A 245 0.78 6.87 5.18
N PRO A 246 0.57 7.13 6.48
CA PRO A 246 1.53 7.88 7.27
C PRO A 246 2.77 7.04 7.50
N VAL A 247 3.82 7.36 6.77
CA VAL A 247 5.14 6.73 6.92
C VAL A 247 5.94 7.59 7.89
N SER A 248 6.13 7.09 9.09
CA SER A 248 6.70 7.80 10.25
C SER A 248 8.07 8.46 10.02
N TYR A 249 8.82 8.05 9.00
CA TYR A 249 10.12 8.67 8.69
C TYR A 249 10.01 9.96 7.85
N THR A 250 8.85 10.31 7.32
CA THR A 250 8.67 11.58 6.60
C THR A 250 8.62 12.79 7.53
N HIS A 251 8.44 12.57 8.83
CA HIS A 251 8.31 13.63 9.83
C HIS A 251 9.54 13.83 10.71
N LEU A 252 10.50 12.91 10.72
CA LEU A 252 11.55 12.84 11.76
C LEU A 252 12.97 13.12 11.29
N THR A 253 13.24 13.25 10.01
CA THR A 253 14.60 13.52 9.55
C THR A 253 14.63 14.56 8.47
N LEU A 254 15.35 15.64 8.73
CA LEU A 254 16.03 16.35 7.67
C LEU A 254 16.82 15.30 6.85
N PRO A 255 16.72 15.28 5.53
CA PRO A 255 17.35 14.25 4.74
C PRO A 255 18.84 14.44 4.72
N THR A 256 19.51 13.79 5.62
CA THR A 256 20.82 13.25 5.25
C THR A 256 20.53 12.22 4.18
N LYS A 257 21.20 12.35 3.03
CA LYS A 257 21.12 11.46 1.87
C LYS A 257 20.58 10.10 2.23
N ALA A 258 19.39 9.76 1.77
CA ALA A 258 18.80 8.46 2.04
C ALA A 258 19.72 7.39 1.45
N SER A 259 20.57 6.85 2.28
CA SER A 259 21.08 5.52 2.06
C SER A 259 19.92 4.58 2.36
N VAL A 260 19.49 3.92 1.32
CA VAL A 260 18.54 2.81 1.35
C VAL A 260 19.08 1.71 2.23
#